data_19f81cfb89d42c40b992695fcfc29223
#
_entry.id   19f81cfb89d42c40b992695fcfc29223
#
_cell.length_a   1.000
_cell.length_b   1.000
_cell.length_c   1.000
_cell.angle_alpha   90.00
_cell.angle_beta   90.00
_cell.angle_gamma   90.00
#
_symmetry.space_group_name_H-M   'P 1'
#
loop_
_entity.id
_entity.type
_entity.pdbx_description
1 polymer ?
#
loop_
_entity_poly.entity_id
_entity_poly.type
_entity_poly.pdbx_seq_one_letter_code
_entity_poly.pdbx_strand_id
1 'polypeptide(L)'
;MVDIKLYTVSQLLDWLVHDQPTDGLSEQVIAPTRAWAIIHNPYVRDDDAIVAAIFEDGELAAYTASFPDMLDGQRIWWASTLYCYPQFAGRGYGMIVVGSLMEAHEPDLTYDRWGAQETVEIFNHFGFQTTYTKRYHLTDKKIDTSSLKGKLVYCVQELKKCLHPWSKASKVNFTAQSIESIDEEAYAFIKANQKNDLWLREKDMLNWIIQYPFAKGSADETACVFGANAKVYEYKMTKVYVAKQLQGEYISRQCDDALSIVYLYYAEEKRDEVFSSIVSKIIAIRPKSFITENYDLLHFVKDRLYFPKKEEENVSLSLPKNQQVSSEFTLQLGDGDSFV
;
A
#
# COMPACT_ATOMS: atom_id res chain seq x y z
N MET A 1 35.12 -7.11 6.32
CA MET A 1 34.99 -5.67 6.68
C MET A 1 33.53 -5.30 6.47
N VAL A 2 32.92 -4.63 7.47
CA VAL A 2 31.53 -4.16 7.38
C VAL A 2 31.52 -2.71 6.93
N ASP A 3 30.74 -2.39 5.90
CA ASP A 3 30.59 -1.06 5.33
C ASP A 3 29.09 -0.68 5.34
N ILE A 4 28.77 0.52 5.86
CA ILE A 4 27.42 1.03 5.92
C ILE A 4 27.31 2.20 4.95
N LYS A 5 26.34 2.13 4.04
CA LYS A 5 26.12 3.15 3.02
C LYS A 5 24.71 3.72 3.13
N LEU A 6 24.65 5.04 3.07
CA LEU A 6 23.41 5.80 2.93
C LEU A 6 23.34 6.36 1.50
N TYR A 7 22.21 6.18 0.83
CA TYR A 7 22.00 6.70 -0.50
C TYR A 7 20.92 7.76 -0.49
N THR A 8 21.27 8.91 -1.06
CA THR A 8 20.37 10.08 -1.14
C THR A 8 19.51 10.07 -2.40
N VAL A 9 18.50 10.96 -2.43
CA VAL A 9 17.67 11.22 -3.62
C VAL A 9 18.53 11.54 -4.84
N SER A 10 19.52 12.44 -4.70
CA SER A 10 20.45 12.77 -5.80
C SER A 10 21.18 11.55 -6.32
N GLN A 11 21.66 10.66 -5.45
CA GLN A 11 22.36 9.44 -5.85
C GLN A 11 21.45 8.44 -6.55
N LEU A 12 20.18 8.32 -6.10
CA LEU A 12 19.19 7.52 -6.79
C LEU A 12 18.89 8.07 -8.19
N LEU A 13 18.79 9.40 -8.31
CA LEU A 13 18.55 10.05 -9.58
C LEU A 13 19.74 9.84 -10.55
N ASP A 14 20.98 10.00 -10.06
CA ASP A 14 22.18 9.74 -10.85
C ASP A 14 22.23 8.30 -11.36
N TRP A 15 21.91 7.34 -10.50
CA TRP A 15 21.84 5.94 -10.87
C TRP A 15 20.76 5.64 -11.90
N LEU A 16 19.52 6.16 -11.70
CA LEU A 16 18.39 5.81 -12.55
C LEU A 16 18.34 6.54 -13.90
N VAL A 17 18.81 7.79 -13.93
CA VAL A 17 18.64 8.69 -15.07
C VAL A 17 19.96 8.95 -15.80
N HIS A 18 21.04 9.12 -15.05
CA HIS A 18 22.34 9.49 -15.61
C HIS A 18 23.25 8.29 -15.82
N ASP A 19 22.80 7.08 -15.48
CA ASP A 19 23.57 5.81 -15.57
C ASP A 19 24.98 5.95 -14.94
N GLN A 20 25.06 6.73 -13.85
CA GLN A 20 26.30 6.95 -13.14
C GLN A 20 26.50 5.85 -12.10
N PRO A 21 27.67 5.24 -12.02
CA PRO A 21 27.96 4.23 -11.03
C PRO A 21 27.93 4.86 -9.63
N THR A 22 26.99 4.45 -8.81
CA THR A 22 26.90 4.81 -7.40
C THR A 22 27.39 3.63 -6.58
N ASP A 23 28.40 3.84 -5.76
CA ASP A 23 29.12 2.78 -5.05
C ASP A 23 28.17 1.83 -4.25
N GLY A 24 28.02 0.62 -4.75
CA GLY A 24 27.18 -0.44 -4.16
C GLY A 24 25.66 -0.33 -4.39
N LEU A 25 25.16 0.79 -4.91
CA LEU A 25 23.75 0.92 -5.29
C LEU A 25 23.45 0.06 -6.52
N SER A 26 22.40 -0.74 -6.43
CA SER A 26 22.03 -1.67 -7.48
C SER A 26 20.55 -2.08 -7.35
N GLU A 27 20.06 -2.77 -8.36
CA GLU A 27 18.72 -3.37 -8.34
C GLU A 27 18.48 -4.36 -7.19
N GLN A 28 19.54 -4.87 -6.56
CA GLN A 28 19.42 -5.74 -5.39
C GLN A 28 19.09 -4.94 -4.11
N VAL A 29 19.52 -3.68 -4.04
CA VAL A 29 19.32 -2.79 -2.89
C VAL A 29 17.94 -2.15 -2.93
N ILE A 30 17.50 -1.69 -4.09
CA ILE A 30 16.17 -1.11 -4.29
C ILE A 30 15.68 -1.36 -5.72
N ALA A 31 14.43 -1.76 -5.87
CA ALA A 31 13.82 -1.92 -7.18
C ALA A 31 13.77 -0.58 -7.95
N PRO A 32 14.17 -0.52 -9.24
CA PRO A 32 14.18 0.72 -10.02
C PRO A 32 12.85 1.47 -10.03
N THR A 33 11.72 0.74 -10.14
CA THR A 33 10.39 1.36 -10.11
C THR A 33 10.07 1.98 -8.75
N ARG A 34 10.51 1.37 -7.65
CA ARG A 34 10.35 1.92 -6.30
C ARG A 34 11.23 3.16 -6.11
N ALA A 35 12.49 3.08 -6.51
CA ALA A 35 13.41 4.22 -6.46
C ALA A 35 12.85 5.39 -7.29
N TRP A 36 12.34 5.10 -8.50
CA TRP A 36 11.69 6.09 -9.36
C TRP A 36 10.47 6.75 -8.70
N ALA A 37 9.63 5.97 -8.03
CA ALA A 37 8.48 6.53 -7.30
C ALA A 37 8.94 7.43 -6.15
N ILE A 38 9.94 7.01 -5.37
CA ILE A 38 10.41 7.77 -4.20
C ILE A 38 11.04 9.10 -4.60
N ILE A 39 11.86 9.17 -5.65
CA ILE A 39 12.45 10.44 -6.10
C ILE A 39 11.42 11.44 -6.64
N HIS A 40 10.21 11.00 -6.96
CA HIS A 40 9.08 11.85 -7.36
C HIS A 40 8.09 12.11 -6.23
N ASN A 41 8.39 11.69 -5.02
CA ASN A 41 7.55 12.01 -3.87
C ASN A 41 7.58 13.53 -3.61
N PRO A 42 6.42 14.19 -3.37
CA PRO A 42 6.34 15.64 -3.27
C PRO A 42 7.11 16.23 -2.08
N TYR A 43 7.56 15.40 -1.15
CA TYR A 43 8.20 15.85 0.09
C TYR A 43 9.68 15.49 0.18
N VAL A 44 10.27 14.85 -0.84
CA VAL A 44 11.70 14.56 -0.87
C VAL A 44 12.54 15.81 -1.15
N ARG A 45 13.77 15.81 -0.65
CA ARG A 45 14.83 16.78 -0.94
C ARG A 45 16.03 16.02 -1.51
N ASP A 46 16.85 16.71 -2.28
CA ASP A 46 17.99 16.08 -2.96
C ASP A 46 18.98 15.39 -2.02
N ASP A 47 19.13 15.90 -0.80
CA ASP A 47 20.04 15.42 0.24
C ASP A 47 19.41 14.40 1.21
N ASP A 48 18.12 14.11 1.07
CA ASP A 48 17.46 13.12 1.91
C ASP A 48 18.05 11.73 1.70
N ALA A 49 18.43 11.08 2.79
CA ALA A 49 18.82 9.67 2.79
C ALA A 49 17.57 8.80 2.64
N ILE A 50 17.51 8.04 1.54
CA ILE A 50 16.34 7.20 1.19
C ILE A 50 16.62 5.73 1.49
N VAL A 51 17.85 5.29 1.31
CA VAL A 51 18.22 3.87 1.46
C VAL A 51 19.44 3.76 2.35
N ALA A 52 19.41 2.82 3.29
CA ALA A 52 20.58 2.36 4.02
C ALA A 52 20.88 0.91 3.62
N ALA A 53 22.14 0.61 3.36
CA ALA A 53 22.59 -0.73 3.03
C ALA A 53 23.87 -1.08 3.80
N ILE A 54 24.01 -2.34 4.17
CA ILE A 54 25.22 -2.91 4.76
C ILE A 54 25.84 -3.90 3.81
N PHE A 55 27.13 -3.74 3.57
CA PHE A 55 27.95 -4.70 2.88
C PHE A 55 28.98 -5.32 3.85
N GLU A 56 29.10 -6.64 3.80
CA GLU A 56 30.14 -7.36 4.52
C GLU A 56 31.04 -8.04 3.51
N ASP A 57 32.32 -7.69 3.54
CA ASP A 57 33.34 -8.17 2.57
C ASP A 57 32.93 -7.98 1.10
N GLY A 58 32.16 -6.89 0.81
CA GLY A 58 31.66 -6.53 -0.50
C GLY A 58 30.34 -7.21 -0.90
N GLU A 59 29.79 -8.09 -0.07
CA GLU A 59 28.49 -8.73 -0.29
C GLU A 59 27.38 -7.97 0.42
N LEU A 60 26.24 -7.72 -0.24
CA LEU A 60 25.07 -7.07 0.36
C LEU A 60 24.47 -7.93 1.47
N ALA A 61 24.47 -7.44 2.70
CA ALA A 61 24.04 -8.18 3.88
C ALA A 61 22.64 -7.78 4.36
N ALA A 62 22.32 -6.49 4.34
CA ALA A 62 21.01 -5.97 4.73
C ALA A 62 20.76 -4.62 4.06
N TYR A 63 19.50 -4.28 3.89
CA TYR A 63 19.09 -2.96 3.43
C TYR A 63 17.70 -2.59 3.94
N THR A 64 17.42 -1.29 3.96
CA THR A 64 16.10 -0.73 4.19
C THR A 64 15.95 0.54 3.37
N ALA A 65 14.71 0.90 3.07
CA ALA A 65 14.39 2.17 2.43
C ALA A 65 13.38 2.94 3.28
N SER A 66 13.18 4.20 2.95
CA SER A 66 12.15 5.05 3.54
C SER A 66 11.68 6.08 2.53
N PHE A 67 10.52 6.67 2.79
CA PHE A 67 10.02 7.79 2.00
C PHE A 67 9.28 8.78 2.91
N PRO A 68 9.35 10.10 2.61
CA PRO A 68 8.72 11.11 3.43
C PRO A 68 7.22 11.24 3.15
N ASP A 69 6.51 11.75 4.15
CA ASP A 69 5.10 12.10 4.10
C ASP A 69 4.85 13.33 4.99
N MET A 70 3.63 13.83 5.02
CA MET A 70 3.22 14.93 5.89
C MET A 70 2.11 14.48 6.83
N LEU A 71 2.32 14.65 8.11
CA LEU A 71 1.34 14.41 9.17
C LEU A 71 1.07 15.73 9.88
N ASP A 72 -0.15 16.25 9.78
CA ASP A 72 -0.58 17.51 10.40
C ASP A 72 0.40 18.68 10.16
N GLY A 73 0.94 18.76 8.93
CA GLY A 73 1.92 19.77 8.55
C GLY A 73 3.35 19.51 9.04
N GLN A 74 3.61 18.38 9.68
CA GLN A 74 4.94 17.92 10.06
C GLN A 74 5.41 16.85 9.08
N ARG A 75 6.66 16.96 8.64
CA ARG A 75 7.32 15.95 7.83
C ARG A 75 7.63 14.73 8.68
N ILE A 76 7.27 13.57 8.16
CA ILE A 76 7.55 12.27 8.76
C ILE A 76 8.16 11.33 7.72
N TRP A 77 8.63 10.17 8.17
CA TRP A 77 9.19 9.12 7.32
C TRP A 77 8.47 7.80 7.53
N TRP A 78 8.14 7.14 6.44
CA TRP A 78 7.70 5.76 6.45
C TRP A 78 8.89 4.84 6.21
N ALA A 79 9.13 3.91 7.13
CA ALA A 79 10.04 2.80 6.89
C ALA A 79 9.44 1.86 5.83
N SER A 80 10.30 1.34 4.97
CA SER A 80 9.94 0.52 3.83
C SER A 80 11.00 -0.55 3.58
N THR A 81 10.62 -1.70 3.04
CA THR A 81 11.53 -2.71 2.46
C THR A 81 12.72 -3.13 3.33
N LEU A 82 12.52 -3.38 4.61
CA LEU A 82 13.61 -3.94 5.43
C LEU A 82 13.86 -5.40 5.07
N TYR A 83 15.10 -5.70 4.70
CA TYR A 83 15.54 -7.07 4.42
C TYR A 83 16.96 -7.34 4.93
N CYS A 84 17.14 -8.51 5.49
CA CYS A 84 18.43 -9.05 5.88
C CYS A 84 18.61 -10.42 5.23
N TYR A 85 19.68 -10.59 4.48
CA TYR A 85 19.93 -11.87 3.80
C TYR A 85 20.18 -12.99 4.83
N PRO A 86 19.62 -14.20 4.60
CA PRO A 86 19.64 -15.29 5.59
C PRO A 86 21.05 -15.67 6.08
N GLN A 87 22.08 -15.60 5.23
CA GLN A 87 23.47 -15.88 5.59
C GLN A 87 24.07 -14.89 6.59
N PHE A 88 23.44 -13.72 6.75
CA PHE A 88 23.85 -12.69 7.71
C PHE A 88 22.87 -12.53 8.89
N ALA A 89 21.89 -13.43 8.99
CA ALA A 89 20.90 -13.40 10.07
C ALA A 89 21.55 -13.47 11.47
N GLY A 90 20.94 -12.77 12.44
CA GLY A 90 21.43 -12.75 13.82
C GLY A 90 22.61 -11.81 14.09
N ARG A 91 23.12 -11.08 13.09
CA ARG A 91 24.25 -10.12 13.26
C ARG A 91 23.80 -8.71 13.62
N GLY A 92 22.50 -8.47 13.76
CA GLY A 92 21.94 -7.16 14.10
C GLY A 92 21.89 -6.16 12.94
N TYR A 93 22.18 -6.57 11.72
CA TYR A 93 22.26 -5.66 10.57
C TYR A 93 20.92 -4.97 10.24
N GLY A 94 19.78 -5.64 10.45
CA GLY A 94 18.47 -5.01 10.33
C GLY A 94 18.29 -3.81 11.26
N MET A 95 18.74 -3.92 12.52
CA MET A 95 18.73 -2.81 13.48
C MET A 95 19.63 -1.66 13.04
N ILE A 96 20.83 -2.00 12.51
CA ILE A 96 21.80 -0.98 12.11
C ILE A 96 21.27 -0.17 10.92
N VAL A 97 20.73 -0.80 9.86
CA VAL A 97 20.21 -0.05 8.69
C VAL A 97 19.02 0.82 9.06
N VAL A 98 18.09 0.33 9.92
CA VAL A 98 16.95 1.12 10.40
C VAL A 98 17.44 2.29 11.24
N GLY A 99 18.33 2.04 12.21
CA GLY A 99 18.90 3.09 13.07
C GLY A 99 19.65 4.16 12.27
N SER A 100 20.43 3.76 11.25
CA SER A 100 21.15 4.70 10.39
C SER A 100 20.24 5.64 9.60
N LEU A 101 19.10 5.12 9.06
CA LEU A 101 18.12 5.99 8.41
C LEU A 101 17.41 6.90 9.42
N MET A 102 17.01 6.36 10.58
CA MET A 102 16.36 7.18 11.62
C MET A 102 17.26 8.33 12.06
N GLU A 103 18.54 8.09 12.27
CA GLU A 103 19.53 9.13 12.61
C GLU A 103 19.68 10.17 11.49
N ALA A 104 19.72 9.72 10.24
CA ALA A 104 19.80 10.61 9.08
C ALA A 104 18.55 11.47 8.87
N HIS A 105 17.39 11.03 9.39
CA HIS A 105 16.13 11.76 9.27
C HIS A 105 15.89 12.76 10.41
N GLU A 106 16.67 12.74 11.47
CA GLU A 106 16.47 13.68 12.59
C GLU A 106 16.41 15.14 12.13
N PRO A 107 15.47 15.97 12.66
CA PRO A 107 14.56 15.70 13.78
C PRO A 107 13.18 15.09 13.37
N ASP A 108 12.99 14.69 12.13
CA ASP A 108 11.73 14.14 11.66
C ASP A 108 11.46 12.76 12.27
N LEU A 109 10.19 12.41 12.47
CA LEU A 109 9.81 11.13 13.06
C LEU A 109 9.69 10.03 12.02
N THR A 110 10.13 8.83 12.37
CA THR A 110 9.94 7.63 11.54
C THR A 110 8.74 6.81 12.04
N TYR A 111 8.00 6.21 11.11
CA TYR A 111 6.86 5.33 11.34
C TYR A 111 7.07 4.05 10.54
N ASP A 112 6.54 2.95 11.05
CA ASP A 112 6.51 1.68 10.32
C ASP A 112 5.10 1.12 10.28
N ARG A 113 4.71 0.62 9.11
CA ARG A 113 3.47 -0.11 8.91
C ARG A 113 3.72 -1.30 7.99
N TRP A 114 2.99 -2.38 8.22
CA TRP A 114 3.12 -3.65 7.49
C TRP A 114 4.37 -4.46 7.87
N GLY A 115 5.06 -4.06 8.91
CA GLY A 115 6.24 -4.78 9.38
C GLY A 115 5.95 -6.25 9.71
N ALA A 116 6.82 -7.15 9.26
CA ALA A 116 6.87 -8.51 9.77
C ALA A 116 7.17 -8.50 11.28
N GLN A 117 6.98 -9.62 11.96
CA GLN A 117 7.22 -9.70 13.41
C GLN A 117 8.63 -9.24 13.78
N GLU A 118 9.62 -9.60 12.99
CA GLU A 118 11.02 -9.21 13.19
C GLU A 118 11.22 -7.70 13.05
N THR A 119 10.54 -7.06 12.11
CA THR A 119 10.55 -5.60 11.93
C THR A 119 9.91 -4.91 13.13
N VAL A 120 8.77 -5.40 13.60
CA VAL A 120 8.11 -4.90 14.81
C VAL A 120 9.04 -4.98 16.04
N GLU A 121 9.78 -6.07 16.19
CA GLU A 121 10.74 -6.24 17.29
C GLU A 121 11.88 -5.21 17.21
N ILE A 122 12.37 -4.90 16.01
CA ILE A 122 13.38 -3.86 15.79
C ILE A 122 12.84 -2.49 16.23
N PHE A 123 11.63 -2.10 15.77
CA PHE A 123 11.04 -0.81 16.17
C PHE A 123 10.75 -0.74 17.67
N ASN A 124 10.27 -1.82 18.28
CA ASN A 124 10.09 -1.89 19.73
C ASN A 124 11.42 -1.71 20.50
N HIS A 125 12.53 -2.23 19.96
CA HIS A 125 13.86 -2.00 20.54
C HIS A 125 14.25 -0.52 20.53
N PHE A 126 13.88 0.23 19.49
CA PHE A 126 14.04 1.69 19.43
C PHE A 126 13.01 2.46 20.28
N GLY A 127 12.17 1.76 21.05
CA GLY A 127 11.20 2.37 21.96
C GLY A 127 9.88 2.77 21.31
N PHE A 128 9.57 2.26 20.15
CA PHE A 128 8.28 2.46 19.50
C PHE A 128 7.17 1.68 20.22
N GLN A 129 5.95 2.13 20.04
CA GLN A 129 4.75 1.41 20.46
C GLN A 129 4.04 0.86 19.23
N THR A 130 3.75 -0.44 19.24
CA THR A 130 3.06 -1.10 18.12
C THR A 130 1.59 -1.33 18.48
N THR A 131 0.71 -0.91 17.58
CA THR A 131 -0.71 -1.26 17.58
C THR A 131 -1.04 -2.07 16.34
N TYR A 132 -2.24 -2.67 16.29
CA TYR A 132 -2.65 -3.50 15.17
C TYR A 132 -4.02 -3.09 14.66
N THR A 133 -4.15 -3.02 13.33
CA THR A 133 -5.42 -2.89 12.62
C THR A 133 -5.74 -4.19 11.90
N LYS A 134 -6.94 -4.29 11.33
CA LYS A 134 -7.36 -5.48 10.60
C LYS A 134 -7.50 -5.20 9.12
N ARG A 135 -6.87 -6.04 8.31
CA ARG A 135 -7.07 -6.13 6.88
C ARG A 135 -7.92 -7.37 6.56
N TYR A 136 -8.86 -7.19 5.65
CA TYR A 136 -9.81 -8.22 5.27
C TYR A 136 -9.60 -8.62 3.82
N HIS A 137 -9.56 -9.93 3.60
CA HIS A 137 -9.44 -10.54 2.29
C HIS A 137 -10.67 -11.39 1.99
N LEU A 138 -11.32 -11.11 0.86
CA LEU A 138 -12.30 -12.01 0.27
C LEU A 138 -11.66 -12.67 -0.94
N THR A 139 -11.50 -13.99 -0.93
CA THR A 139 -10.73 -14.69 -1.96
C THR A 139 -11.47 -15.87 -2.54
N ASP A 140 -11.08 -16.21 -3.76
CA ASP A 140 -11.47 -17.46 -4.38
C ASP A 140 -10.79 -18.66 -3.69
N LYS A 141 -11.49 -19.77 -3.66
CA LYS A 141 -10.87 -21.02 -3.26
C LYS A 141 -9.94 -21.51 -4.39
N LYS A 142 -8.67 -21.74 -4.06
CA LYS A 142 -7.77 -22.44 -4.98
C LYS A 142 -8.29 -23.87 -5.19
N ILE A 143 -8.67 -24.18 -6.43
CA ILE A 143 -9.20 -25.48 -6.81
C ILE A 143 -8.21 -26.11 -7.78
N ASP A 144 -7.75 -27.32 -7.45
CA ASP A 144 -6.96 -28.10 -8.37
C ASP A 144 -7.85 -28.61 -9.51
N THR A 145 -7.67 -28.05 -10.69
CA THR A 145 -8.43 -28.41 -11.92
C THR A 145 -7.78 -29.54 -12.71
N SER A 146 -6.76 -30.20 -12.20
CA SER A 146 -6.15 -31.37 -12.87
C SER A 146 -7.09 -32.57 -12.90
N SER A 147 -7.96 -32.73 -11.90
CA SER A 147 -8.96 -33.78 -11.80
C SER A 147 -10.34 -33.37 -12.33
N LEU A 148 -11.12 -34.37 -12.76
CA LEU A 148 -12.51 -34.13 -13.22
C LEU A 148 -13.38 -33.54 -12.09
N LYS A 149 -13.17 -34.01 -10.85
CA LYS A 149 -13.85 -33.49 -9.66
C LYS A 149 -13.48 -32.03 -9.41
N GLY A 150 -12.21 -31.66 -9.56
CA GLY A 150 -11.75 -30.28 -9.41
C GLY A 150 -12.34 -29.37 -10.48
N LYS A 151 -12.40 -29.81 -11.74
CA LYS A 151 -13.06 -29.05 -12.83
C LYS A 151 -14.54 -28.81 -12.52
N LEU A 152 -15.25 -29.81 -12.02
CA LEU A 152 -16.66 -29.66 -11.64
C LEU A 152 -16.84 -28.67 -10.49
N VAL A 153 -16.02 -28.76 -9.46
CA VAL A 153 -16.05 -27.83 -8.31
C VAL A 153 -15.76 -26.41 -8.77
N TYR A 154 -14.78 -26.22 -9.66
CA TYR A 154 -14.47 -24.92 -10.27
C TYR A 154 -15.67 -24.36 -11.05
N CYS A 155 -16.30 -25.16 -11.93
CA CYS A 155 -17.50 -24.74 -12.66
C CYS A 155 -18.65 -24.33 -11.75
N VAL A 156 -18.86 -25.05 -10.63
CA VAL A 156 -19.88 -24.70 -9.63
C VAL A 156 -19.54 -23.37 -8.93
N GLN A 157 -18.26 -23.13 -8.62
CA GLN A 157 -17.82 -21.86 -8.02
C GLN A 157 -18.08 -20.68 -8.98
N GLU A 158 -17.68 -20.82 -10.24
CA GLU A 158 -17.91 -19.79 -11.26
C GLU A 158 -19.40 -19.54 -11.51
N LEU A 159 -20.21 -20.59 -11.55
CA LEU A 159 -21.65 -20.44 -11.66
C LEU A 159 -22.26 -19.67 -10.49
N LYS A 160 -21.82 -19.97 -9.25
CA LYS A 160 -22.25 -19.21 -8.06
C LYS A 160 -21.86 -17.73 -8.15
N LYS A 161 -20.65 -17.43 -8.62
CA LYS A 161 -20.23 -16.03 -8.84
C LYS A 161 -21.12 -15.31 -9.86
N CYS A 162 -21.47 -15.99 -10.94
CA CYS A 162 -22.35 -15.42 -11.98
C CYS A 162 -23.78 -15.19 -11.49
N LEU A 163 -24.33 -16.09 -10.68
CA LEU A 163 -25.72 -16.04 -10.24
C LEU A 163 -25.95 -15.14 -9.03
N HIS A 164 -24.96 -15.03 -8.13
CA HIS A 164 -25.11 -14.33 -6.85
C HIS A 164 -25.40 -12.81 -6.99
N PRO A 165 -24.73 -12.06 -7.90
CA PRO A 165 -24.99 -10.64 -8.07
C PRO A 165 -26.40 -10.32 -8.55
N TRP A 166 -27.00 -11.19 -9.37
CA TRP A 166 -28.32 -10.98 -9.97
C TRP A 166 -29.46 -11.02 -8.95
N SER A 167 -29.26 -11.73 -7.83
CA SER A 167 -30.28 -11.88 -6.80
C SER A 167 -30.38 -10.71 -5.84
N LYS A 168 -29.35 -9.86 -5.76
CA LYS A 168 -29.23 -8.80 -4.74
C LYS A 168 -28.84 -7.41 -5.26
N ALA A 169 -28.80 -7.23 -6.60
CA ALA A 169 -28.54 -5.92 -7.18
C ALA A 169 -29.65 -4.94 -6.76
N SER A 170 -29.38 -4.13 -5.77
CA SER A 170 -30.23 -2.99 -5.45
C SER A 170 -30.23 -2.03 -6.64
N LYS A 171 -31.39 -1.57 -7.07
CA LYS A 171 -31.54 -0.50 -8.08
C LYS A 171 -31.09 0.83 -7.48
N VAL A 172 -29.79 0.96 -7.24
CA VAL A 172 -29.21 2.20 -6.71
C VAL A 172 -28.72 3.03 -7.89
N ASN A 173 -29.19 4.25 -8.01
CA ASN A 173 -28.80 5.15 -9.07
C ASN A 173 -27.57 5.95 -8.66
N PHE A 174 -26.43 5.66 -9.26
CA PHE A 174 -25.21 6.44 -9.14
C PHE A 174 -24.54 6.56 -10.52
N THR A 175 -23.63 7.51 -10.65
CA THR A 175 -22.68 7.62 -11.76
C THR A 175 -21.28 7.55 -11.19
N ALA A 176 -20.46 6.63 -11.68
CA ALA A 176 -19.05 6.52 -11.30
C ALA A 176 -18.17 7.06 -12.43
N GLN A 177 -17.25 7.95 -12.09
CA GLN A 177 -16.30 8.57 -13.01
C GLN A 177 -14.88 8.31 -12.53
N SER A 178 -14.07 7.65 -13.34
CA SER A 178 -12.63 7.51 -13.07
C SER A 178 -11.90 8.78 -13.51
N ILE A 179 -10.94 9.20 -12.66
CA ILE A 179 -10.05 10.33 -12.94
C ILE A 179 -8.60 9.89 -12.73
N GLU A 180 -7.67 10.52 -13.45
CA GLU A 180 -6.23 10.19 -13.41
C GLU A 180 -5.48 10.97 -12.32
N SER A 181 -6.07 12.06 -11.85
CA SER A 181 -5.51 12.90 -10.79
C SER A 181 -6.62 13.51 -9.97
N ILE A 182 -6.34 13.81 -8.71
CA ILE A 182 -7.27 14.46 -7.78
C ILE A 182 -7.39 15.93 -8.14
N ASP A 183 -8.58 16.35 -8.55
CA ASP A 183 -8.92 17.75 -8.80
C ASP A 183 -9.39 18.46 -7.52
N GLU A 184 -9.71 19.74 -7.62
CA GLU A 184 -10.11 20.54 -6.46
C GLU A 184 -11.46 20.11 -5.87
N GLU A 185 -12.41 19.63 -6.71
CA GLU A 185 -13.70 19.11 -6.22
C GLU A 185 -13.49 17.84 -5.38
N ALA A 186 -12.68 16.90 -5.89
CA ALA A 186 -12.33 15.68 -5.20
C ALA A 186 -11.61 15.97 -3.88
N TYR A 187 -10.60 16.83 -3.91
CA TYR A 187 -9.85 17.16 -2.71
C TYR A 187 -10.68 17.87 -1.64
N ALA A 188 -11.56 18.78 -2.04
CA ALA A 188 -12.50 19.42 -1.12
C ALA A 188 -13.45 18.38 -0.47
N PHE A 189 -13.92 17.41 -1.25
CA PHE A 189 -14.75 16.32 -0.75
C PHE A 189 -14.00 15.43 0.23
N ILE A 190 -12.76 15.02 -0.09
CA ILE A 190 -11.88 14.25 0.79
C ILE A 190 -11.74 14.97 2.14
N LYS A 191 -11.34 16.24 2.14
CA LYS A 191 -11.15 17.03 3.37
C LYS A 191 -12.43 17.13 4.22
N ALA A 192 -13.58 17.22 3.58
CA ALA A 192 -14.86 17.29 4.28
C ALA A 192 -15.29 15.96 4.92
N ASN A 193 -14.83 14.83 4.36
CA ASN A 193 -15.24 13.47 4.76
C ASN A 193 -14.11 12.65 5.41
N GLN A 194 -12.92 13.22 5.52
CA GLN A 194 -11.77 12.62 6.21
C GLN A 194 -11.93 12.79 7.73
N LYS A 195 -12.88 12.04 8.29
CA LYS A 195 -13.18 12.08 9.72
C LYS A 195 -12.50 10.90 10.41
N ASN A 196 -11.80 11.18 11.51
CA ASN A 196 -11.12 10.18 12.34
C ASN A 196 -9.97 9.43 11.65
N ASP A 197 -9.55 9.83 10.45
CA ASP A 197 -8.34 9.29 9.86
C ASP A 197 -7.13 9.76 10.67
N LEU A 198 -6.18 8.87 10.89
CA LEU A 198 -4.97 9.19 11.63
C LEU A 198 -4.14 10.25 10.92
N TRP A 199 -4.14 10.24 9.59
CA TRP A 199 -3.45 11.20 8.75
C TRP A 199 -4.39 11.94 7.81
N LEU A 200 -4.27 13.27 7.81
CA LEU A 200 -4.86 14.11 6.78
C LEU A 200 -3.97 14.05 5.54
N ARG A 201 -4.38 13.27 4.54
CA ARG A 201 -3.61 13.14 3.29
C ARG A 201 -3.73 14.41 2.46
N GLU A 202 -2.58 14.98 2.12
CA GLU A 202 -2.51 16.11 1.21
C GLU A 202 -2.76 15.67 -0.24
N LYS A 203 -3.28 16.58 -1.05
CA LYS A 203 -3.60 16.34 -2.46
C LYS A 203 -2.42 15.82 -3.25
N ASP A 204 -1.24 16.41 -3.02
CA ASP A 204 -0.02 16.05 -3.76
C ASP A 204 0.44 14.63 -3.41
N MET A 205 0.29 14.22 -2.15
CA MET A 205 0.59 12.84 -1.74
C MET A 205 -0.35 11.83 -2.38
N LEU A 206 -1.64 12.12 -2.41
CA LEU A 206 -2.62 11.24 -3.07
C LEU A 206 -2.38 11.15 -4.58
N ASN A 207 -2.01 12.27 -5.23
CA ASN A 207 -1.64 12.27 -6.64
C ASN A 207 -0.35 11.50 -6.90
N TRP A 208 0.64 11.60 -6.02
CA TRP A 208 1.86 10.82 -6.11
C TRP A 208 1.56 9.31 -6.04
N ILE A 209 0.72 8.86 -5.10
CA ILE A 209 0.29 7.47 -4.98
C ILE A 209 -0.33 6.94 -6.28
N ILE A 210 -1.17 7.75 -6.93
CA ILE A 210 -1.86 7.37 -8.17
C ILE A 210 -0.87 7.32 -9.35
N GLN A 211 0.05 8.28 -9.45
CA GLN A 211 0.90 8.50 -10.62
C GLN A 211 2.20 7.70 -10.58
N TYR A 212 2.71 7.40 -9.38
CA TYR A 212 4.00 6.76 -9.15
C TYR A 212 3.86 5.47 -8.32
N PRO A 213 3.15 4.46 -8.81
CA PRO A 213 3.05 3.19 -8.10
C PRO A 213 4.45 2.54 -8.01
N PHE A 214 4.71 1.83 -6.91
CA PHE A 214 5.98 1.13 -6.68
C PHE A 214 6.21 -0.07 -7.60
N ALA A 215 5.24 -0.42 -8.43
CA ALA A 215 5.36 -1.42 -9.46
C ALA A 215 4.73 -0.89 -10.76
N LYS A 216 5.29 -1.29 -11.89
CA LYS A 216 4.69 -1.04 -13.21
C LYS A 216 4.16 -2.34 -13.75
N GLY A 217 2.96 -2.31 -14.35
CA GLY A 217 2.44 -3.47 -15.07
C GLY A 217 3.46 -3.97 -16.10
N SER A 218 3.60 -5.26 -16.24
CA SER A 218 4.61 -5.97 -17.06
C SER A 218 6.07 -5.84 -16.61
N ALA A 219 6.39 -5.16 -15.52
CA ALA A 219 7.73 -5.15 -14.97
C ALA A 219 8.05 -6.48 -14.28
N ASP A 220 9.25 -6.99 -14.49
CA ASP A 220 9.81 -8.15 -13.80
C ASP A 220 11.14 -7.74 -13.15
N GLU A 221 11.07 -7.28 -11.91
CA GLU A 221 12.20 -6.82 -11.12
C GLU A 221 12.58 -7.87 -10.09
N THR A 222 13.14 -8.98 -10.55
CA THR A 222 13.46 -10.15 -9.71
C THR A 222 14.75 -9.99 -8.91
N ALA A 223 15.59 -9.02 -9.22
CA ALA A 223 16.87 -8.78 -8.54
C ALA A 223 16.64 -8.32 -7.08
N CYS A 224 15.61 -7.52 -6.84
CA CYS A 224 15.22 -7.07 -5.50
C CYS A 224 14.15 -7.99 -4.91
N VAL A 225 14.27 -8.32 -3.61
CA VAL A 225 13.26 -9.14 -2.88
C VAL A 225 11.88 -8.47 -2.91
N PHE A 226 11.84 -7.14 -2.91
CA PHE A 226 10.62 -6.34 -2.99
C PHE A 226 10.36 -5.78 -4.40
N GLY A 227 10.94 -6.41 -5.43
CA GLY A 227 10.73 -6.04 -6.81
C GLY A 227 9.32 -6.37 -7.30
N ALA A 228 8.89 -5.67 -8.33
CA ALA A 228 7.58 -5.85 -8.93
C ALA A 228 7.53 -7.11 -9.81
N ASN A 229 6.55 -7.96 -9.56
CA ASN A 229 6.27 -9.17 -10.35
C ASN A 229 4.82 -9.19 -10.86
N ALA A 230 4.21 -8.02 -11.07
CA ALA A 230 2.83 -7.89 -11.49
C ALA A 230 2.73 -7.59 -13.01
N LYS A 231 1.81 -8.27 -13.70
CA LYS A 231 1.46 -7.98 -15.10
C LYS A 231 0.57 -6.75 -15.22
N VAL A 232 -0.30 -6.56 -14.23
CA VAL A 232 -1.17 -5.41 -14.09
C VAL A 232 -0.93 -4.81 -12.72
N TYR A 233 -0.53 -3.54 -12.68
CA TYR A 233 -0.42 -2.80 -11.43
C TYR A 233 -0.88 -1.37 -11.67
N GLU A 234 -2.05 -1.02 -11.15
CA GLU A 234 -2.72 0.23 -11.47
C GLU A 234 -3.47 0.78 -10.26
N TYR A 235 -3.30 2.08 -10.04
CA TYR A 235 -4.14 2.85 -9.12
C TYR A 235 -5.14 3.68 -9.92
N LYS A 236 -6.38 3.74 -9.45
CA LYS A 236 -7.45 4.57 -10.05
C LYS A 236 -8.26 5.26 -8.98
N MET A 237 -8.39 6.57 -9.14
CA MET A 237 -9.37 7.36 -8.41
C MET A 237 -10.74 7.25 -9.09
N THR A 238 -11.79 7.10 -8.31
CA THR A 238 -13.17 7.05 -8.78
C THR A 238 -14.04 7.99 -7.95
N LYS A 239 -14.70 8.96 -8.61
CA LYS A 239 -15.75 9.80 -8.05
C LYS A 239 -17.10 9.13 -8.21
N VAL A 240 -17.94 9.19 -7.19
CA VAL A 240 -19.30 8.63 -7.18
C VAL A 240 -20.30 9.73 -6.99
N TYR A 241 -21.13 9.95 -8.01
CA TYR A 241 -22.18 10.97 -8.02
C TYR A 241 -23.55 10.32 -7.81
N VAL A 242 -24.35 10.91 -6.91
CA VAL A 242 -25.76 10.58 -6.72
C VAL A 242 -26.58 11.84 -6.96
N ALA A 243 -27.58 11.78 -7.81
CA ALA A 243 -28.37 12.95 -8.23
C ALA A 243 -27.49 14.15 -8.72
N LYS A 244 -26.38 13.86 -9.42
CA LYS A 244 -25.39 14.81 -9.94
C LYS A 244 -24.56 15.54 -8.85
N GLN A 245 -24.61 15.09 -7.62
CA GLN A 245 -23.77 15.59 -6.52
C GLN A 245 -22.73 14.55 -6.18
N LEU A 246 -21.50 14.99 -5.94
CA LEU A 246 -20.41 14.13 -5.47
C LEU A 246 -20.76 13.64 -4.05
N GLN A 247 -20.82 12.33 -3.86
CA GLN A 247 -21.23 11.70 -2.61
C GLN A 247 -20.23 10.68 -2.07
N GLY A 248 -19.22 10.36 -2.88
CA GLY A 248 -18.17 9.47 -2.46
C GLY A 248 -17.03 9.42 -3.46
N GLU A 249 -15.90 8.99 -2.95
CA GLU A 249 -14.67 8.80 -3.72
C GLU A 249 -13.88 7.65 -3.17
N TYR A 250 -13.19 6.95 -4.03
CA TYR A 250 -12.25 5.93 -3.59
C TYR A 250 -11.07 5.77 -4.55
N ILE A 251 -9.92 5.47 -3.98
CA ILE A 251 -8.75 5.02 -4.72
C ILE A 251 -8.72 3.50 -4.64
N SER A 252 -8.70 2.86 -5.79
CA SER A 252 -8.55 1.42 -5.92
C SER A 252 -7.19 1.07 -6.50
N ARG A 253 -6.60 -0.02 -6.02
CA ARG A 253 -5.42 -0.65 -6.60
C ARG A 253 -5.82 -1.98 -7.23
N GLN A 254 -5.48 -2.18 -8.48
CA GLN A 254 -5.51 -3.48 -9.12
C GLN A 254 -4.08 -4.01 -9.25
N CYS A 255 -3.85 -5.19 -8.68
CA CYS A 255 -2.59 -5.92 -8.82
C CYS A 255 -2.94 -7.31 -9.35
N ASP A 256 -2.68 -7.56 -10.63
CA ASP A 256 -3.11 -8.76 -11.36
C ASP A 256 -4.59 -9.09 -11.11
N ASP A 257 -4.85 -10.21 -10.44
CA ASP A 257 -6.19 -10.71 -10.11
C ASP A 257 -6.72 -10.19 -8.75
N ALA A 258 -6.00 -9.28 -8.10
CA ALA A 258 -6.41 -8.69 -6.83
C ALA A 258 -6.91 -7.25 -7.02
N LEU A 259 -8.01 -6.90 -6.37
CA LEU A 259 -8.54 -5.53 -6.28
C LEU A 259 -8.56 -5.09 -4.82
N SER A 260 -7.92 -3.97 -4.54
CA SER A 260 -7.91 -3.35 -3.20
C SER A 260 -8.62 -2.00 -3.22
N ILE A 261 -9.33 -1.65 -2.17
CA ILE A 261 -9.75 -0.28 -1.91
C ILE A 261 -8.77 0.34 -0.94
N VAL A 262 -7.95 1.26 -1.46
CA VAL A 262 -6.80 1.83 -0.77
C VAL A 262 -7.22 3.01 0.09
N TYR A 263 -8.04 3.89 -0.47
CA TYR A 263 -8.68 5.01 0.22
C TYR A 263 -10.17 5.05 -0.11
N LEU A 264 -10.99 5.41 0.86
CA LEU A 264 -12.44 5.44 0.73
C LEU A 264 -13.02 6.59 1.56
N TYR A 265 -13.67 7.54 0.88
CA TYR A 265 -14.33 8.71 1.47
C TYR A 265 -15.78 8.78 0.98
N TYR A 266 -16.72 9.00 1.87
CA TYR A 266 -18.14 9.08 1.51
C TYR A 266 -18.95 9.89 2.50
N ALA A 267 -20.05 10.50 1.99
CA ALA A 267 -21.09 11.04 2.83
C ALA A 267 -21.87 9.87 3.47
N GLU A 268 -22.00 9.86 4.80
CA GLU A 268 -22.53 8.71 5.54
C GLU A 268 -23.93 8.30 5.08
N GLU A 269 -24.78 9.27 4.76
CA GLU A 269 -26.14 9.05 4.25
C GLU A 269 -26.18 8.46 2.83
N LYS A 270 -25.04 8.42 2.12
CA LYS A 270 -24.87 7.88 0.76
C LYS A 270 -23.88 6.70 0.70
N ARG A 271 -23.56 6.13 1.84
CA ARG A 271 -22.67 4.98 1.96
C ARG A 271 -23.03 3.83 1.03
N ASP A 272 -24.30 3.47 0.97
CA ASP A 272 -24.78 2.32 0.21
C ASP A 272 -24.65 2.53 -1.31
N GLU A 273 -24.82 3.76 -1.79
CA GLU A 273 -24.59 4.13 -3.20
C GLU A 273 -23.11 4.00 -3.56
N VAL A 274 -22.22 4.51 -2.69
CA VAL A 274 -20.78 4.44 -2.90
C VAL A 274 -20.29 2.99 -2.86
N PHE A 275 -20.73 2.21 -1.88
CA PHE A 275 -20.38 0.78 -1.80
C PHE A 275 -20.93 -0.03 -2.99
N SER A 276 -22.11 0.34 -3.50
CA SER A 276 -22.67 -0.28 -4.71
C SER A 276 -21.82 0.03 -5.94
N SER A 277 -21.19 1.20 -6.02
CA SER A 277 -20.25 1.50 -7.12
C SER A 277 -19.01 0.61 -7.06
N ILE A 278 -18.49 0.34 -5.85
CA ILE A 278 -17.36 -0.58 -5.64
C ILE A 278 -17.77 -2.02 -6.02
N VAL A 279 -18.96 -2.47 -5.60
CA VAL A 279 -19.49 -3.77 -6.01
C VAL A 279 -19.59 -3.88 -7.54
N SER A 280 -20.05 -2.82 -8.21
CA SER A 280 -20.13 -2.78 -9.69
C SER A 280 -18.73 -2.88 -10.32
N LYS A 281 -17.72 -2.25 -9.74
CA LYS A 281 -16.33 -2.37 -10.17
C LYS A 281 -15.79 -3.79 -9.99
N ILE A 282 -16.07 -4.43 -8.85
CA ILE A 282 -15.70 -5.84 -8.59
C ILE A 282 -16.34 -6.75 -9.63
N ILE A 283 -17.63 -6.55 -9.96
CA ILE A 283 -18.32 -7.32 -10.99
C ILE A 283 -17.70 -7.13 -12.39
N ALA A 284 -17.28 -5.92 -12.72
CA ALA A 284 -16.66 -5.62 -14.02
C ALA A 284 -15.26 -6.23 -14.14
N ILE A 285 -14.42 -6.14 -13.11
CA ILE A 285 -13.03 -6.63 -13.09
C ILE A 285 -12.98 -8.15 -12.87
N ARG A 286 -13.88 -8.71 -12.04
CA ARG A 286 -13.92 -10.12 -11.61
C ARG A 286 -12.60 -10.56 -10.94
N PRO A 287 -12.13 -9.84 -9.94
CA PRO A 287 -10.88 -10.20 -9.28
C PRO A 287 -11.02 -11.54 -8.55
N LYS A 288 -9.92 -12.28 -8.41
CA LYS A 288 -9.85 -13.48 -7.55
C LYS A 288 -9.75 -13.13 -6.07
N SER A 289 -9.29 -11.92 -5.77
CA SER A 289 -9.15 -11.40 -4.41
C SER A 289 -9.67 -9.96 -4.33
N PHE A 290 -10.42 -9.68 -3.27
CA PHE A 290 -10.84 -8.32 -2.89
C PHE A 290 -10.29 -8.01 -1.50
N ILE A 291 -9.65 -6.84 -1.35
CA ILE A 291 -8.94 -6.46 -0.13
C ILE A 291 -9.43 -5.09 0.36
N THR A 292 -9.71 -4.97 1.65
CA THR A 292 -10.09 -3.71 2.29
C THR A 292 -9.78 -3.73 3.79
N GLU A 293 -9.58 -2.57 4.40
CA GLU A 293 -9.58 -2.41 5.86
C GLU A 293 -10.91 -1.89 6.38
N ASN A 294 -11.81 -1.47 5.51
CA ASN A 294 -13.13 -1.01 5.89
C ASN A 294 -14.06 -2.19 6.16
N TYR A 295 -14.44 -2.37 7.43
CA TYR A 295 -15.27 -3.47 7.89
C TYR A 295 -16.69 -3.44 7.30
N ASP A 296 -17.29 -2.26 7.19
CA ASP A 296 -18.65 -2.11 6.65
C ASP A 296 -18.68 -2.44 5.15
N LEU A 297 -17.67 -1.98 4.41
CA LEU A 297 -17.51 -2.33 3.00
C LEU A 297 -17.33 -3.84 2.82
N LEU A 298 -16.50 -4.48 3.66
CA LEU A 298 -16.34 -5.94 3.63
C LEU A 298 -17.68 -6.66 3.73
N HIS A 299 -18.52 -6.29 4.72
CA HIS A 299 -19.83 -6.90 4.93
C HIS A 299 -20.77 -6.62 3.77
N PHE A 300 -20.78 -5.39 3.29
CA PHE A 300 -21.61 -5.00 2.15
C PHE A 300 -21.26 -5.80 0.88
N VAL A 301 -19.97 -6.00 0.60
CA VAL A 301 -19.50 -6.81 -0.54
C VAL A 301 -19.85 -8.28 -0.33
N LYS A 302 -19.57 -8.85 0.84
CA LYS A 302 -19.85 -10.25 1.17
C LYS A 302 -21.32 -10.62 1.05
N ASP A 303 -22.22 -9.70 1.39
CA ASP A 303 -23.66 -9.92 1.29
C ASP A 303 -24.17 -9.93 -0.16
N ARG A 304 -23.40 -9.36 -1.09
CA ARG A 304 -23.81 -9.16 -2.50
C ARG A 304 -23.02 -9.98 -3.49
N LEU A 305 -21.79 -10.39 -3.14
CA LEU A 305 -20.91 -11.15 -4.02
C LEU A 305 -20.47 -12.44 -3.36
N TYR A 306 -20.25 -13.45 -4.18
CA TYR A 306 -19.81 -14.76 -3.71
C TYR A 306 -18.28 -14.84 -3.71
N PHE A 307 -17.71 -14.79 -2.52
CA PHE A 307 -16.32 -15.14 -2.25
C PHE A 307 -16.30 -16.32 -1.25
N PRO A 308 -15.78 -17.48 -1.65
CA PRO A 308 -15.83 -18.69 -0.82
C PRO A 308 -14.94 -18.66 0.41
N LYS A 309 -13.98 -17.76 0.48
CA LYS A 309 -13.04 -17.64 1.59
C LYS A 309 -12.98 -16.20 2.10
N LYS A 310 -13.02 -16.04 3.43
CA LYS A 310 -12.72 -14.80 4.13
C LYS A 310 -11.49 -15.04 4.99
N GLU A 311 -10.53 -14.17 4.92
CA GLU A 311 -9.35 -14.13 5.79
C GLU A 311 -9.25 -12.77 6.46
N GLU A 312 -8.71 -12.76 7.67
CA GLU A 312 -8.37 -11.54 8.40
C GLU A 312 -6.88 -11.59 8.72
N GLU A 313 -6.22 -10.47 8.54
CA GLU A 313 -4.82 -10.30 8.84
C GLU A 313 -4.64 -9.12 9.79
N ASN A 314 -3.79 -9.27 10.79
CA ASN A 314 -3.40 -8.16 11.64
C ASN A 314 -2.25 -7.41 10.96
N VAL A 315 -2.42 -6.09 10.84
CA VAL A 315 -1.42 -5.19 10.27
C VAL A 315 -0.85 -4.35 11.38
N SER A 316 0.47 -4.39 11.54
CA SER A 316 1.19 -3.59 12.52
C SER A 316 1.22 -2.11 12.12
N LEU A 317 1.22 -1.25 13.12
CA LEU A 317 1.57 0.16 13.04
C LEU A 317 2.48 0.47 14.22
N SER A 318 3.73 0.80 13.96
CA SER A 318 4.71 1.17 14.96
C SER A 318 4.88 2.69 14.96
N LEU A 319 4.64 3.30 16.10
CA LEU A 319 4.61 4.75 16.32
C LEU A 319 5.69 5.15 17.37
N PRO A 320 6.34 6.30 17.23
CA PRO A 320 7.21 6.83 18.27
C PRO A 320 6.47 6.96 19.61
N LYS A 321 7.12 6.59 20.71
CA LYS A 321 6.51 6.48 22.05
C LYS A 321 5.83 7.77 22.56
N ASN A 322 6.27 8.92 22.05
CA ASN A 322 5.73 10.23 22.46
C ASN A 322 4.48 10.63 21.67
N GLN A 323 4.07 9.86 20.68
CA GLN A 323 2.84 10.09 19.93
C GLN A 323 1.69 9.32 20.56
N GLN A 324 0.76 10.06 21.16
CA GLN A 324 -0.52 9.52 21.59
C GLN A 324 -1.47 9.54 20.39
N VAL A 325 -1.77 8.37 19.88
CA VAL A 325 -2.88 8.22 18.92
C VAL A 325 -4.18 8.14 19.71
N SER A 326 -5.19 8.91 19.31
CA SER A 326 -6.52 8.81 19.94
C SER A 326 -7.03 7.36 19.83
N SER A 327 -7.81 6.91 20.78
CA SER A 327 -8.40 5.55 20.75
C SER A 327 -9.39 5.33 19.59
N GLU A 328 -9.74 6.37 18.85
CA GLU A 328 -10.75 6.38 17.79
C GLU A 328 -10.16 6.90 16.47
N PHE A 329 -9.06 6.32 16.02
CA PHE A 329 -8.53 6.66 14.69
C PHE A 329 -8.89 5.58 13.67
N THR A 330 -9.02 6.00 12.42
CA THR A 330 -9.16 5.14 11.26
C THR A 330 -7.86 5.16 10.47
N LEU A 331 -7.37 3.97 10.11
CA LEU A 331 -6.33 3.81 9.11
C LEU A 331 -6.97 3.33 7.82
N GLN A 332 -6.46 3.85 6.72
CA GLN A 332 -6.83 3.39 5.41
C GLN A 332 -5.76 2.46 4.84
N LEU A 333 -6.13 1.54 3.97
CA LEU A 333 -5.21 0.55 3.41
C LEU A 333 -3.98 1.19 2.73
N GLY A 334 -4.14 2.42 2.23
CA GLY A 334 -3.08 3.19 1.59
C GLY A 334 -2.12 3.90 2.53
N ASP A 335 -2.35 3.87 3.85
CA ASP A 335 -1.45 4.52 4.80
C ASP A 335 -0.18 3.70 4.97
N GLY A 336 0.97 4.37 5.05
CA GLY A 336 2.28 3.72 5.14
C GLY A 336 2.76 3.14 3.82
N ASP A 337 3.63 2.14 3.87
CA ASP A 337 4.23 1.47 2.71
C ASP A 337 3.32 0.38 2.10
N SER A 338 2.02 0.62 2.04
CA SER A 338 1.06 -0.33 1.47
C SER A 338 1.03 -0.34 -0.07
N PHE A 339 1.95 0.36 -0.69
CA PHE A 339 2.09 0.44 -2.16
C PHE A 339 2.74 -0.81 -2.76
N VAL A 340 3.04 -1.82 -1.95
CA VAL A 340 3.61 -3.11 -2.38
C VAL A 340 2.54 -4.11 -2.75
#